data_3c5f510b4188e07875f5fb7d8ae75ebf
#
_entry.id   3c5f510b4188e07875f5fb7d8ae75ebf
#
_cell.length_a   1.000
_cell.length_b   1.000
_cell.length_c   1.000
_cell.angle_alpha   90.00
_cell.angle_beta   90.00
_cell.angle_gamma   90.00
#
_symmetry.space_group_name_H-M   'P 1'
#
loop_
_entity.id
_entity.type
_entity.pdbx_description
1 polymer ?
#
loop_
_entity_poly.entity_id
_entity_poly.type
_entity_poly.pdbx_seq_one_letter_code
_entity_poly.pdbx_strand_id
1 'polypeptide(L)'
;MKNKIQTYSLTQHKSLFSSTDKEDYFYTQTTEHPYISEPYRAESYAIEFLRKGSIIMQTHLDKKIIHAPAVIALGPTVTRSFTKNSDEILIDIIFFKPQFFLETQTNVFFLSQYEFFENNNVLELKGSLKIKFERIFNLIKELLEGDSKHQSAALISYLYILIYELDSVQEAVSAEGTQNPLFENFKKLLFKDFLKQRSVEYYADSLNVTRKHLSEVIKKNSGKTASDWINEVVILEAKVLLQNKSLTINQISDELNFQNQSAFGRFFKNHTGISPLEYRK
;
A
#
# COMPACT_ATOMS: atom_id res chain seq x y z
N MET A 1 16.49 -18.50 5.86
CA MET A 1 16.76 -17.05 5.71
C MET A 1 15.58 -16.30 6.28
N LYS A 2 15.78 -15.46 7.30
CA LYS A 2 14.69 -14.73 7.97
C LYS A 2 14.37 -13.47 7.16
N ASN A 3 13.15 -13.39 6.71
CA ASN A 3 12.67 -12.36 5.80
C ASN A 3 12.43 -11.05 6.54
N LYS A 4 13.14 -9.99 6.14
CA LYS A 4 13.01 -8.63 6.69
C LYS A 4 12.07 -7.82 5.79
N ILE A 5 11.11 -7.11 6.36
CA ILE A 5 10.35 -6.11 5.58
C ILE A 5 11.30 -4.93 5.29
N GLN A 6 11.47 -4.54 4.07
CA GLN A 6 12.39 -3.48 3.62
C GLN A 6 11.57 -2.24 3.20
N THR A 7 12.08 -1.05 3.51
CA THR A 7 11.55 0.18 2.91
C THR A 7 12.44 0.56 1.74
N TYR A 8 11.87 0.57 0.55
CA TYR A 8 12.58 0.93 -0.68
C TYR A 8 12.51 2.44 -0.91
N SER A 9 13.66 3.07 -1.05
CA SER A 9 13.72 4.41 -1.63
C SER A 9 13.39 4.36 -3.13
N LEU A 10 13.06 5.52 -3.70
CA LEU A 10 12.80 5.58 -5.15
C LEU A 10 14.01 5.09 -5.96
N THR A 11 15.24 5.42 -5.53
CA THR A 11 16.48 4.94 -6.16
C THR A 11 16.64 3.42 -6.08
N GLN A 12 16.27 2.82 -4.94
CA GLN A 12 16.29 1.36 -4.81
C GLN A 12 15.24 0.68 -5.69
N HIS A 13 14.04 1.27 -5.82
CA HIS A 13 13.06 0.79 -6.79
C HIS A 13 13.58 0.89 -8.23
N LYS A 14 14.19 2.03 -8.61
CA LYS A 14 14.82 2.19 -9.92
C LYS A 14 15.82 1.09 -10.26
N SER A 15 16.64 0.67 -9.29
CA SER A 15 17.64 -0.37 -9.50
C SER A 15 17.05 -1.76 -9.77
N LEU A 16 15.78 -1.99 -9.42
CA LEU A 16 15.04 -3.22 -9.75
C LEU A 16 14.51 -3.22 -11.19
N PHE A 17 14.38 -2.03 -11.78
CA PHE A 17 13.95 -1.82 -13.16
C PHE A 17 15.04 -1.03 -13.87
N SER A 18 15.51 -1.43 -15.02
CA SER A 18 16.52 -0.71 -15.81
C SER A 18 15.96 0.65 -16.28
N SER A 19 16.07 1.71 -15.48
CA SER A 19 15.42 3.00 -15.70
C SER A 19 16.37 4.19 -15.68
N THR A 20 16.03 5.27 -16.42
CA THR A 20 16.75 6.53 -16.60
C THR A 20 16.64 7.51 -15.41
N ASP A 21 17.59 8.42 -15.29
CA ASP A 21 17.82 9.30 -14.15
C ASP A 21 16.83 10.47 -14.04
N LYS A 22 15.81 10.33 -13.19
CA LYS A 22 15.10 11.48 -12.60
C LYS A 22 14.95 11.27 -11.09
N GLU A 23 15.12 12.34 -10.30
CA GLU A 23 15.21 12.22 -8.84
C GLU A 23 13.85 12.00 -8.16
N ASP A 24 12.76 12.52 -8.74
CA ASP A 24 11.45 12.59 -8.09
C ASP A 24 10.40 11.65 -8.64
N TYR A 25 10.64 11.06 -9.80
CA TYR A 25 9.77 10.05 -10.40
C TYR A 25 10.53 9.11 -11.35
N PHE A 26 9.95 7.96 -11.65
CA PHE A 26 10.32 7.18 -12.82
C PHE A 26 9.14 6.38 -13.35
N TYR A 27 9.19 6.07 -14.63
CA TYR A 27 8.25 5.22 -15.34
C TYR A 27 8.98 4.01 -15.91
N THR A 28 8.30 2.88 -15.90
CA THR A 28 8.75 1.69 -16.61
C THR A 28 7.57 0.93 -17.19
N GLN A 29 7.75 0.35 -18.37
CA GLN A 29 6.89 -0.69 -18.89
C GLN A 29 7.69 -1.98 -18.92
N THR A 30 7.22 -3.03 -18.27
CA THR A 30 7.96 -4.27 -18.14
C THR A 30 7.09 -5.50 -18.33
N THR A 31 7.70 -6.56 -18.82
CA THR A 31 7.14 -7.93 -18.85
C THR A 31 7.64 -8.75 -17.66
N GLU A 32 8.62 -8.24 -16.92
CA GLU A 32 9.22 -8.86 -15.75
C GLU A 32 9.00 -7.99 -14.51
N HIS A 33 8.03 -8.35 -13.70
CA HIS A 33 7.86 -7.71 -12.39
C HIS A 33 8.94 -8.26 -11.45
N PRO A 34 9.57 -7.42 -10.59
CA PRO A 34 10.61 -7.88 -9.66
C PRO A 34 10.11 -8.88 -8.60
N TYR A 35 8.80 -9.12 -8.50
CA TYR A 35 8.15 -10.07 -7.60
C TYR A 35 8.77 -10.11 -6.21
N ILE A 36 8.77 -8.97 -5.52
CA ILE A 36 9.23 -8.90 -4.13
C ILE A 36 8.19 -9.63 -3.28
N SER A 37 8.44 -10.91 -3.01
CA SER A 37 7.54 -11.80 -2.26
C SER A 37 7.50 -11.49 -0.78
N GLU A 38 8.54 -10.83 -0.28
CA GLU A 38 8.60 -10.39 1.10
C GLU A 38 7.86 -9.07 1.28
N PRO A 39 7.08 -8.91 2.37
CA PRO A 39 6.42 -7.66 2.65
C PRO A 39 7.41 -6.49 2.76
N TYR A 40 7.16 -5.41 2.03
CA TYR A 40 7.99 -4.20 2.03
C TYR A 40 7.13 -2.94 1.98
N ARG A 41 7.75 -1.78 2.25
CA ARG A 41 7.20 -0.44 2.04
C ARG A 41 8.04 0.33 1.01
N ALA A 42 7.53 1.44 0.55
CA ALA A 42 8.25 2.36 -0.32
C ALA A 42 8.19 3.79 0.23
N GLU A 43 9.14 4.63 -0.16
CA GLU A 43 9.09 6.08 0.11
C GLU A 43 8.26 6.83 -0.93
N SER A 44 7.88 6.16 -2.01
CA SER A 44 7.15 6.71 -3.16
C SER A 44 5.73 6.18 -3.24
N TYR A 45 4.87 6.96 -3.86
CA TYR A 45 3.61 6.49 -4.43
C TYR A 45 3.88 5.68 -5.70
N ALA A 46 2.96 4.79 -6.04
CA ALA A 46 2.96 4.07 -7.30
C ALA A 46 1.54 4.05 -7.90
N ILE A 47 1.43 4.24 -9.21
CA ILE A 47 0.24 3.91 -9.99
C ILE A 47 0.70 2.94 -11.08
N GLU A 48 0.13 1.75 -11.07
CA GLU A 48 0.51 0.65 -11.94
C GLU A 48 -0.69 0.27 -12.81
N PHE A 49 -0.46 0.01 -14.09
CA PHE A 49 -1.49 -0.49 -15.00
C PHE A 49 -1.09 -1.86 -15.53
N LEU A 50 -1.73 -2.90 -15.00
CA LEU A 50 -1.58 -4.27 -15.49
C LEU A 50 -2.36 -4.44 -16.77
N ARG A 51 -1.67 -4.47 -17.93
CA ARG A 51 -2.25 -4.58 -19.26
C ARG A 51 -2.53 -6.02 -19.66
N LYS A 52 -1.68 -6.96 -19.25
CA LYS A 52 -1.77 -8.38 -19.61
C LYS A 52 -1.37 -9.27 -18.43
N GLY A 53 -2.01 -10.43 -18.32
CA GLY A 53 -1.69 -11.46 -17.35
C GLY A 53 -2.34 -11.24 -15.99
N SER A 54 -1.74 -11.82 -14.97
CA SER A 54 -2.20 -11.70 -13.59
C SER A 54 -1.04 -11.77 -12.60
N ILE A 55 -1.18 -11.10 -11.48
CA ILE A 55 -0.23 -11.09 -10.37
C ILE A 55 -0.96 -11.35 -9.05
N ILE A 56 -0.25 -11.87 -8.06
CA ILE A 56 -0.74 -11.95 -6.70
C ILE A 56 -0.12 -10.78 -5.94
N MET A 57 -0.97 -9.93 -5.39
CA MET A 57 -0.56 -8.84 -4.52
C MET A 57 -1.11 -9.09 -3.11
N GLN A 58 -0.28 -8.82 -2.12
CA GLN A 58 -0.70 -8.70 -0.74
C GLN A 58 -0.48 -7.26 -0.30
N THR A 59 -1.51 -6.63 0.23
CA THR A 59 -1.42 -5.33 0.91
C THR A 59 -1.87 -5.50 2.34
N HIS A 60 -1.03 -5.06 3.28
CA HIS A 60 -1.24 -5.34 4.70
C HIS A 60 -1.51 -6.84 4.96
N LEU A 61 -2.74 -7.20 5.33
CA LEU A 61 -3.16 -8.58 5.61
C LEU A 61 -4.03 -9.18 4.51
N ASP A 62 -4.41 -8.39 3.50
CA ASP A 62 -5.27 -8.81 2.40
C ASP A 62 -4.43 -9.31 1.21
N LYS A 63 -4.71 -10.53 0.77
CA LYS A 63 -4.07 -11.14 -0.40
C LYS A 63 -5.09 -11.30 -1.52
N LYS A 64 -4.77 -10.79 -2.71
CA LYS A 64 -5.65 -10.81 -3.89
C LYS A 64 -4.90 -11.27 -5.13
N ILE A 65 -5.60 -12.00 -6.01
CA ILE A 65 -5.16 -12.22 -7.39
C ILE A 65 -5.75 -11.06 -8.22
N ILE A 66 -4.90 -10.37 -8.94
CA ILE A 66 -5.27 -9.24 -9.80
C ILE A 66 -5.14 -9.72 -11.23
N HIS A 67 -6.24 -9.62 -11.98
CA HIS A 67 -6.28 -9.96 -13.40
C HIS A 67 -6.28 -8.69 -14.25
N ALA A 68 -5.53 -8.74 -15.34
CA ALA A 68 -5.54 -7.66 -16.34
C ALA A 68 -6.90 -7.59 -17.08
N PRO A 69 -7.37 -6.41 -17.47
CA PRO A 69 -6.76 -5.11 -17.21
C PRO A 69 -7.14 -4.53 -15.83
N ALA A 70 -6.17 -4.04 -15.10
CA ALA A 70 -6.40 -3.46 -13.78
C ALA A 70 -5.42 -2.31 -13.49
N VAL A 71 -5.86 -1.33 -12.68
CA VAL A 71 -4.99 -0.30 -12.11
C VAL A 71 -4.78 -0.61 -10.64
N ILE A 72 -3.53 -0.45 -10.19
CA ILE A 72 -3.10 -0.62 -8.80
C ILE A 72 -2.52 0.72 -8.36
N ALA A 73 -3.00 1.26 -7.24
CA ALA A 73 -2.50 2.49 -6.67
C ALA A 73 -2.01 2.25 -5.24
N LEU A 74 -0.78 2.64 -4.93
CA LEU A 74 -0.11 2.30 -3.68
C LEU A 74 0.59 3.53 -3.09
N GLY A 75 0.26 3.86 -1.85
CA GLY A 75 0.94 4.89 -1.08
C GLY A 75 2.16 4.36 -0.31
N PRO A 76 2.97 5.26 0.26
CA PRO A 76 4.19 4.91 0.98
C PRO A 76 3.95 4.04 2.21
N THR A 77 2.86 4.27 2.94
CA THR A 77 2.53 3.58 4.19
C THR A 77 2.06 2.14 3.97
N VAL A 78 1.62 1.81 2.75
CA VAL A 78 1.09 0.48 2.42
C VAL A 78 2.20 -0.55 2.42
N THR A 79 2.11 -1.50 3.35
CA THR A 79 2.96 -2.69 3.32
C THR A 79 2.43 -3.65 2.27
N ARG A 80 3.29 -4.02 1.33
CA ARG A 80 2.94 -4.79 0.13
C ARG A 80 3.95 -5.87 -0.19
N SER A 81 3.49 -6.89 -0.90
CA SER A 81 4.34 -7.88 -1.57
C SER A 81 3.69 -8.34 -2.85
N PHE A 82 4.50 -8.84 -3.79
CA PHE A 82 4.06 -9.33 -5.08
C PHE A 82 4.63 -10.71 -5.36
N THR A 83 3.79 -11.59 -5.92
CA THR A 83 4.23 -12.90 -6.39
C THR A 83 3.65 -13.18 -7.78
N LYS A 84 4.39 -13.95 -8.57
CA LYS A 84 3.98 -14.34 -9.92
C LYS A 84 2.70 -15.19 -9.87
N ASN A 85 1.77 -14.96 -10.80
CA ASN A 85 0.57 -15.77 -10.99
C ASN A 85 0.41 -16.26 -12.42
N SER A 86 0.79 -15.47 -13.44
CA SER A 86 0.83 -15.91 -14.84
C SER A 86 2.25 -15.86 -15.40
N ASP A 87 2.51 -16.63 -16.45
CA ASP A 87 3.85 -16.68 -17.09
C ASP A 87 4.17 -15.41 -17.85
N GLU A 88 3.17 -14.79 -18.43
CA GLU A 88 3.31 -13.53 -19.17
C GLU A 88 2.52 -12.43 -18.47
N ILE A 89 3.18 -11.30 -18.28
CA ILE A 89 2.56 -10.05 -17.87
C ILE A 89 3.04 -8.91 -18.76
N LEU A 90 2.26 -7.84 -18.80
CA LEU A 90 2.68 -6.53 -19.29
C LEU A 90 2.11 -5.50 -18.32
N ILE A 91 2.98 -4.71 -17.70
CA ILE A 91 2.61 -3.73 -16.71
C ILE A 91 3.36 -2.42 -16.91
N ASP A 92 2.64 -1.31 -16.84
CA ASP A 92 3.20 0.03 -16.72
C ASP A 92 3.23 0.42 -15.27
N ILE A 93 4.32 1.01 -14.80
CA ILE A 93 4.47 1.45 -13.42
C ILE A 93 5.02 2.88 -13.41
N ILE A 94 4.34 3.77 -12.69
CA ILE A 94 4.82 5.12 -12.43
C ILE A 94 5.04 5.24 -10.93
N PHE A 95 6.29 5.45 -10.53
CA PHE A 95 6.66 5.78 -9.16
C PHE A 95 6.92 7.29 -9.06
N PHE A 96 6.46 7.92 -8.01
CA PHE A 96 6.70 9.34 -7.76
C PHE A 96 6.73 9.67 -6.27
N LYS A 97 7.58 10.62 -5.90
CA LYS A 97 7.66 11.13 -4.54
C LYS A 97 6.53 12.13 -4.28
N PRO A 98 6.04 12.29 -3.03
CA PRO A 98 5.06 13.34 -2.69
C PRO A 98 5.51 14.72 -3.12
N GLN A 99 6.82 15.02 -2.97
CA GLN A 99 7.42 16.31 -3.31
C GLN A 99 7.28 16.69 -4.79
N PHE A 100 7.10 15.71 -5.67
CA PHE A 100 6.91 15.95 -7.10
C PHE A 100 5.68 16.84 -7.40
N PHE A 101 4.68 16.84 -6.53
CA PHE A 101 3.50 17.69 -6.64
C PHE A 101 3.67 19.09 -6.02
N LEU A 102 4.70 19.32 -5.19
CA LEU A 102 4.83 20.57 -4.44
C LEU A 102 5.08 21.80 -5.33
N GLU A 103 5.56 21.63 -6.54
CA GLU A 103 5.66 22.71 -7.51
C GLU A 103 4.30 23.29 -7.93
N THR A 104 3.22 22.49 -7.85
CA THR A 104 1.87 22.86 -8.29
C THR A 104 0.85 22.86 -7.16
N GLN A 105 1.17 22.24 -6.02
CA GLN A 105 0.30 22.12 -4.84
C GLN A 105 1.03 22.54 -3.58
N THR A 106 0.45 23.50 -2.87
CA THR A 106 0.94 23.93 -1.55
C THR A 106 0.53 22.97 -0.42
N ASN A 107 -0.46 22.09 -0.68
CA ASN A 107 -0.92 21.11 0.30
C ASN A 107 -0.07 19.85 0.23
N VAL A 108 0.86 19.67 1.17
CA VAL A 108 1.71 18.49 1.31
C VAL A 108 0.93 17.18 1.56
N PHE A 109 -0.32 17.28 1.99
CA PHE A 109 -1.21 16.15 2.24
C PHE A 109 -2.17 15.86 1.08
N PHE A 110 -1.98 16.50 -0.08
CA PHE A 110 -2.86 16.32 -1.25
C PHE A 110 -3.11 14.84 -1.58
N LEU A 111 -2.07 14.02 -1.63
CA LEU A 111 -2.21 12.61 -1.99
C LEU A 111 -2.82 11.76 -0.87
N SER A 112 -2.64 12.14 0.39
CA SER A 112 -3.15 11.36 1.53
C SER A 112 -4.67 11.46 1.73
N GLN A 113 -5.35 12.35 1.02
CA GLN A 113 -6.82 12.41 1.04
C GLN A 113 -7.46 11.29 0.20
N TYR A 114 -6.72 10.69 -0.73
CA TYR A 114 -7.24 9.65 -1.62
C TYR A 114 -7.04 8.27 -1.00
N GLU A 115 -8.16 7.66 -0.61
CA GLU A 115 -8.20 6.39 0.10
C GLU A 115 -7.59 5.24 -0.72
N PHE A 116 -7.69 5.27 -2.03
CA PHE A 116 -7.17 4.21 -2.89
C PHE A 116 -5.64 4.05 -2.83
N PHE A 117 -4.92 5.03 -2.32
CA PHE A 117 -3.49 4.86 -2.05
C PHE A 117 -3.21 4.06 -0.77
N GLU A 118 -4.14 4.04 0.18
CA GLU A 118 -3.99 3.35 1.47
C GLU A 118 -4.79 2.06 1.53
N ASN A 119 -6.02 2.09 1.00
CA ASN A 119 -6.97 0.98 0.99
C ASN A 119 -7.61 0.89 -0.40
N ASN A 120 -8.24 -0.27 -0.70
CA ASN A 120 -8.91 -0.48 -2.00
C ASN A 120 -8.00 -0.20 -3.21
N ASN A 121 -6.76 -0.62 -3.09
CA ASN A 121 -5.65 -0.29 -3.98
C ASN A 121 -5.82 -0.79 -5.43
N VAL A 122 -6.84 -1.59 -5.73
CA VAL A 122 -7.02 -2.26 -7.04
C VAL A 122 -8.35 -1.89 -7.64
N LEU A 123 -8.30 -1.42 -8.89
CA LEU A 123 -9.45 -1.16 -9.74
C LEU A 123 -9.38 -2.06 -10.98
N GLU A 124 -10.29 -3.04 -11.08
CA GLU A 124 -10.49 -3.81 -12.33
C GLU A 124 -11.15 -2.93 -13.38
N LEU A 125 -10.59 -2.94 -14.60
CA LEU A 125 -11.06 -2.08 -15.69
C LEU A 125 -11.94 -2.86 -16.68
N LYS A 126 -13.14 -2.34 -16.95
CA LYS A 126 -14.07 -2.91 -17.94
C LYS A 126 -14.54 -1.85 -18.92
N GLY A 127 -14.90 -2.29 -20.14
CA GLY A 127 -15.53 -1.42 -21.14
C GLY A 127 -14.77 -0.14 -21.44
N SER A 128 -15.45 0.99 -21.33
CA SER A 128 -14.89 2.33 -21.64
C SER A 128 -13.78 2.76 -20.68
N LEU A 129 -13.81 2.29 -19.42
CA LEU A 129 -12.74 2.60 -18.45
C LEU A 129 -11.40 2.00 -18.89
N LYS A 130 -11.37 0.75 -19.35
CA LYS A 130 -10.16 0.15 -19.92
C LYS A 130 -9.56 1.06 -20.99
N ILE A 131 -10.36 1.46 -21.98
CA ILE A 131 -9.90 2.30 -23.11
C ILE A 131 -9.36 3.64 -22.59
N LYS A 132 -10.03 4.24 -21.60
CA LYS A 132 -9.61 5.53 -21.02
C LYS A 132 -8.24 5.41 -20.36
N PHE A 133 -8.04 4.44 -19.47
CA PHE A 133 -6.76 4.25 -18.78
C PHE A 133 -5.64 3.84 -19.75
N GLU A 134 -5.91 2.98 -20.73
CA GLU A 134 -4.95 2.66 -21.80
C GLU A 134 -4.46 3.91 -22.53
N ARG A 135 -5.35 4.82 -22.89
CA ARG A 135 -4.99 6.07 -23.55
C ARG A 135 -4.13 6.97 -22.68
N ILE A 136 -4.48 7.13 -21.41
CA ILE A 136 -3.71 7.96 -20.46
C ILE A 136 -2.29 7.42 -20.31
N PHE A 137 -2.14 6.11 -20.07
CA PHE A 137 -0.83 5.49 -19.92
C PHE A 137 0.00 5.53 -21.21
N ASN A 138 -0.62 5.42 -22.39
CA ASN A 138 0.09 5.60 -23.65
C ASN A 138 0.61 7.03 -23.82
N LEU A 139 -0.21 8.05 -23.51
CA LEU A 139 0.21 9.45 -23.55
C LEU A 139 1.35 9.74 -22.55
N ILE A 140 1.31 9.15 -21.37
CA ILE A 140 2.41 9.26 -20.40
C ILE A 140 3.69 8.61 -20.95
N LYS A 141 3.58 7.43 -21.56
CA LYS A 141 4.72 6.75 -22.18
C LYS A 141 5.33 7.61 -23.29
N GLU A 142 4.52 8.09 -24.23
CA GLU A 142 4.95 8.95 -25.32
C GLU A 142 5.62 10.23 -24.81
N LEU A 143 5.03 10.87 -23.79
CA LEU A 143 5.62 12.05 -23.13
C LEU A 143 7.01 11.75 -22.56
N LEU A 144 7.20 10.59 -21.92
CA LEU A 144 8.45 10.25 -21.23
C LEU A 144 9.53 9.69 -22.17
N GLU A 145 9.13 9.14 -23.32
CA GLU A 145 10.04 8.75 -24.41
C GLU A 145 10.52 9.96 -25.22
N GLY A 146 9.78 11.07 -25.18
CA GLY A 146 10.11 12.32 -25.86
C GLY A 146 11.07 13.20 -25.06
N ASP A 147 11.62 14.23 -25.71
CA ASP A 147 12.45 15.27 -25.09
C ASP A 147 11.68 16.59 -25.04
N SER A 148 10.82 16.75 -24.02
CA SER A 148 10.02 17.95 -23.81
C SER A 148 10.55 18.82 -22.70
N LYS A 149 10.74 20.11 -22.96
CA LYS A 149 11.09 21.11 -21.94
C LYS A 149 10.12 21.10 -20.74
N HIS A 150 8.85 20.76 -20.97
CA HIS A 150 7.80 20.77 -19.94
C HIS A 150 7.40 19.36 -19.49
N GLN A 151 8.27 18.37 -19.67
CA GLN A 151 7.95 16.97 -19.41
C GLN A 151 7.43 16.71 -17.98
N SER A 152 8.07 17.29 -16.95
CA SER A 152 7.66 17.12 -15.55
C SER A 152 6.28 17.75 -15.30
N ALA A 153 6.03 18.97 -15.77
CA ALA A 153 4.73 19.63 -15.60
C ALA A 153 3.60 18.90 -16.33
N ALA A 154 3.87 18.38 -17.53
CA ALA A 154 2.90 17.57 -18.27
C ALA A 154 2.62 16.24 -17.57
N LEU A 155 3.65 15.58 -17.03
CA LEU A 155 3.47 14.35 -16.25
C LEU A 155 2.62 14.59 -14.99
N ILE A 156 2.87 15.68 -14.26
CA ILE A 156 2.04 16.07 -13.11
C ILE A 156 0.57 16.20 -13.54
N SER A 157 0.30 16.82 -14.71
CA SER A 157 -1.06 16.97 -15.23
C SER A 157 -1.72 15.62 -15.52
N TYR A 158 -1.00 14.67 -16.11
CA TYR A 158 -1.51 13.30 -16.32
C TYR A 158 -1.74 12.55 -15.01
N LEU A 159 -0.87 12.73 -14.03
CA LEU A 159 -1.06 12.13 -12.70
C LEU A 159 -2.31 12.69 -12.01
N TYR A 160 -2.60 14.00 -12.14
CA TYR A 160 -3.88 14.56 -11.67
C TYR A 160 -5.07 13.90 -12.34
N ILE A 161 -5.02 13.73 -13.67
CA ILE A 161 -6.10 13.05 -14.41
C ILE A 161 -6.29 11.63 -13.90
N LEU A 162 -5.21 10.85 -13.72
CA LEU A 162 -5.27 9.48 -13.19
C LEU A 162 -5.88 9.45 -11.79
N ILE A 163 -5.46 10.36 -10.90
CA ILE A 163 -5.93 10.44 -9.52
C ILE A 163 -7.43 10.75 -9.50
N TYR A 164 -7.90 11.75 -10.25
CA TYR A 164 -9.31 12.13 -10.27
C TYR A 164 -10.20 11.06 -10.92
N GLU A 165 -9.70 10.37 -11.95
CA GLU A 165 -10.44 9.25 -12.55
C GLU A 165 -10.55 8.06 -11.59
N LEU A 166 -9.48 7.74 -10.87
CA LEU A 166 -9.50 6.68 -9.84
C LEU A 166 -10.49 7.03 -8.72
N ASP A 167 -10.48 8.26 -8.23
CA ASP A 167 -11.37 8.74 -7.19
C ASP A 167 -12.84 8.63 -7.60
N SER A 168 -13.18 9.16 -8.78
CA SER A 168 -14.54 9.13 -9.33
C SER A 168 -15.09 7.71 -9.49
N VAL A 169 -14.25 6.77 -9.91
CA VAL A 169 -14.68 5.37 -10.09
C VAL A 169 -14.84 4.66 -8.76
N GLN A 170 -13.96 4.92 -7.80
CA GLN A 170 -14.08 4.32 -6.46
C GLN A 170 -15.32 4.81 -5.70
N GLU A 171 -15.68 6.06 -5.82
CA GLU A 171 -16.95 6.56 -5.27
C GLU A 171 -18.14 5.79 -5.84
N ALA A 172 -18.17 5.55 -7.15
CA ALA A 172 -19.23 4.79 -7.81
C ALA A 172 -19.28 3.32 -7.34
N VAL A 173 -18.14 2.64 -7.24
CA VAL A 173 -18.03 1.25 -6.76
C VAL A 173 -18.41 1.13 -5.29
N SER A 174 -18.04 2.08 -4.46
CA SER A 174 -18.41 2.12 -3.03
C SER A 174 -19.93 2.27 -2.85
N ALA A 175 -20.60 2.98 -3.75
CA ALA A 175 -22.06 3.12 -3.75
C ALA A 175 -22.79 1.81 -4.13
N GLU A 176 -22.17 0.90 -4.89
CA GLU A 176 -22.74 -0.38 -5.31
C GLU A 176 -22.57 -1.54 -4.28
N GLY A 177 -21.79 -1.32 -3.21
CA GLY A 177 -21.81 -2.04 -1.93
C GLY A 177 -21.66 -3.58 -1.97
N THR A 178 -20.49 -4.12 -2.31
CA THR A 178 -20.20 -5.56 -2.16
C THR A 178 -19.49 -5.91 -0.84
N GLN A 179 -18.97 -4.93 -0.11
CA GLN A 179 -18.26 -5.16 1.16
C GLN A 179 -19.08 -4.67 2.36
N ASN A 180 -18.94 -5.33 3.51
CA ASN A 180 -19.64 -4.90 4.72
C ASN A 180 -19.09 -3.55 5.21
N PRO A 181 -19.86 -2.45 5.21
CA PRO A 181 -19.36 -1.12 5.55
C PRO A 181 -18.72 -1.03 6.94
N LEU A 182 -19.25 -1.80 7.91
CA LEU A 182 -18.71 -1.83 9.26
C LEU A 182 -17.31 -2.46 9.30
N PHE A 183 -17.07 -3.52 8.50
CA PHE A 183 -15.75 -4.14 8.42
C PHE A 183 -14.73 -3.21 7.75
N GLU A 184 -15.12 -2.50 6.68
CA GLU A 184 -14.25 -1.52 6.03
C GLU A 184 -13.93 -0.34 6.96
N ASN A 185 -14.92 0.20 7.65
CA ASN A 185 -14.71 1.28 8.62
C ASN A 185 -13.82 0.82 9.80
N PHE A 186 -13.95 -0.45 10.23
CA PHE A 186 -13.04 -1.02 11.23
C PHE A 186 -11.59 -1.04 10.71
N LYS A 187 -11.35 -1.50 9.49
CA LYS A 187 -9.98 -1.52 8.91
C LYS A 187 -9.38 -0.12 8.83
N LYS A 188 -10.14 0.87 8.32
CA LYS A 188 -9.71 2.27 8.25
C LYS A 188 -9.31 2.81 9.62
N LEU A 189 -10.18 2.61 10.62
CA LEU A 189 -9.92 3.08 11.98
C LEU A 189 -8.75 2.34 12.62
N LEU A 190 -8.62 1.03 12.37
CA LEU A 190 -7.51 0.22 12.86
C LEU A 190 -6.18 0.75 12.33
N PHE A 191 -6.03 0.94 11.02
CA PHE A 191 -4.78 1.45 10.43
C PHE A 191 -4.44 2.87 10.89
N LYS A 192 -5.44 3.68 11.24
CA LYS A 192 -5.23 5.02 11.79
C LYS A 192 -4.73 4.99 13.23
N ASP A 193 -5.29 4.12 14.07
CA ASP A 193 -5.16 4.25 15.53
C ASP A 193 -4.41 3.10 16.23
N PHE A 194 -4.00 2.03 15.54
CA PHE A 194 -3.43 0.80 16.12
C PHE A 194 -2.19 1.02 17.01
N LEU A 195 -1.42 2.07 16.74
CA LEU A 195 -0.27 2.41 17.58
C LEU A 195 -0.67 2.82 18.99
N LYS A 196 -1.82 3.51 19.13
CA LYS A 196 -2.30 4.07 20.39
C LYS A 196 -3.41 3.23 21.03
N GLN A 197 -4.21 2.57 20.20
CA GLN A 197 -5.43 1.88 20.61
C GLN A 197 -5.40 0.42 20.19
N ARG A 198 -5.50 -0.49 21.17
CA ARG A 198 -5.43 -1.94 20.92
C ARG A 198 -6.60 -2.73 21.49
N SER A 199 -7.56 -2.05 22.12
CA SER A 199 -8.73 -2.71 22.65
C SER A 199 -9.84 -2.81 21.59
N VAL A 200 -10.47 -3.97 21.48
CA VAL A 200 -11.63 -4.15 20.59
C VAL A 200 -12.78 -3.22 21.00
N GLU A 201 -12.86 -2.89 22.29
CA GLU A 201 -13.87 -1.99 22.85
C GLU A 201 -13.75 -0.59 22.26
N TYR A 202 -12.53 -0.03 22.21
CA TYR A 202 -12.29 1.27 21.57
C TYR A 202 -12.84 1.33 20.13
N TYR A 203 -12.59 0.32 19.33
CA TYR A 203 -13.06 0.27 17.95
C TYR A 203 -14.58 0.12 17.86
N ALA A 204 -15.16 -0.69 18.74
CA ALA A 204 -16.61 -0.84 18.79
C ALA A 204 -17.31 0.47 19.18
N ASP A 205 -16.82 1.15 20.21
CA ASP A 205 -17.36 2.43 20.67
C ASP A 205 -17.22 3.52 19.60
N SER A 206 -16.04 3.61 18.97
CA SER A 206 -15.76 4.58 17.90
C SER A 206 -16.63 4.36 16.66
N LEU A 207 -17.09 3.14 16.43
CA LEU A 207 -17.96 2.76 15.32
C LEU A 207 -19.46 2.70 15.71
N ASN A 208 -19.78 3.10 16.96
CA ASN A 208 -21.14 3.11 17.51
C ASN A 208 -21.85 1.75 17.44
N VAL A 209 -21.10 0.66 17.70
CA VAL A 209 -21.64 -0.71 17.74
C VAL A 209 -21.21 -1.44 19.01
N THR A 210 -21.88 -2.53 19.33
CA THR A 210 -21.45 -3.38 20.44
C THR A 210 -20.18 -4.18 20.07
N ARG A 211 -19.31 -4.43 21.05
CA ARG A 211 -18.12 -5.28 20.88
C ARG A 211 -18.44 -6.64 20.26
N LYS A 212 -19.59 -7.25 20.68
CA LYS A 212 -20.05 -8.54 20.15
C LYS A 212 -20.34 -8.41 18.66
N HIS A 213 -21.16 -7.44 18.26
CA HIS A 213 -21.54 -7.22 16.86
C HIS A 213 -20.31 -6.94 15.98
N LEU A 214 -19.38 -6.07 16.42
CA LEU A 214 -18.14 -5.83 15.69
C LEU A 214 -17.33 -7.11 15.48
N SER A 215 -17.16 -7.90 16.55
CA SER A 215 -16.39 -9.18 16.49
C SER A 215 -17.02 -10.19 15.54
N GLU A 216 -18.35 -10.29 15.53
CA GLU A 216 -19.10 -11.18 14.61
C GLU A 216 -18.91 -10.75 13.15
N VAL A 217 -19.04 -9.44 12.87
CA VAL A 217 -18.85 -8.90 11.52
C VAL A 217 -17.44 -9.13 11.03
N ILE A 218 -16.42 -8.83 11.86
CA ILE A 218 -15.02 -9.03 11.48
C ILE A 218 -14.75 -10.52 11.19
N LYS A 219 -15.18 -11.41 12.08
CA LYS A 219 -14.98 -12.86 11.92
C LYS A 219 -15.67 -13.41 10.68
N LYS A 220 -16.90 -12.94 10.40
CA LYS A 220 -17.68 -13.36 9.21
C LYS A 220 -16.99 -12.93 7.91
N ASN A 221 -16.40 -11.71 7.86
CA ASN A 221 -15.81 -11.16 6.63
C ASN A 221 -14.35 -11.56 6.42
N SER A 222 -13.59 -11.86 7.49
CA SER A 222 -12.15 -12.12 7.40
C SER A 222 -11.69 -13.50 7.90
N GLY A 223 -12.58 -14.24 8.56
CA GLY A 223 -12.22 -15.50 9.24
C GLY A 223 -11.39 -15.31 10.52
N LYS A 224 -10.94 -14.09 10.84
CA LYS A 224 -10.09 -13.74 12.00
C LYS A 224 -10.86 -12.99 13.06
N THR A 225 -10.40 -13.04 14.30
CA THR A 225 -10.95 -12.19 15.37
C THR A 225 -10.47 -10.75 15.25
N ALA A 226 -11.20 -9.79 15.84
CA ALA A 226 -10.76 -8.40 15.92
C ALA A 226 -9.39 -8.26 16.61
N SER A 227 -9.16 -9.06 17.66
CA SER A 227 -7.86 -9.06 18.38
C SER A 227 -6.72 -9.56 17.48
N ASP A 228 -6.96 -10.57 16.65
CA ASP A 228 -5.95 -11.07 15.71
C ASP A 228 -5.57 -9.98 14.69
N TRP A 229 -6.56 -9.27 14.15
CA TRP A 229 -6.34 -8.14 13.25
C TRP A 229 -5.47 -7.06 13.89
N ILE A 230 -5.82 -6.62 15.11
CA ILE A 230 -5.06 -5.61 15.85
C ILE A 230 -3.61 -6.09 16.08
N ASN A 231 -3.43 -7.31 16.56
CA ASN A 231 -2.11 -7.86 16.83
C ASN A 231 -1.27 -8.02 15.56
N GLU A 232 -1.86 -8.50 14.47
CA GLU A 232 -1.15 -8.69 13.20
C GLU A 232 -0.67 -7.35 12.62
N VAL A 233 -1.48 -6.29 12.71
CA VAL A 233 -1.07 -4.94 12.25
C VAL A 233 0.08 -4.40 13.11
N VAL A 234 0.03 -4.57 14.45
CA VAL A 234 1.12 -4.18 15.34
C VAL A 234 2.40 -4.98 15.05
N ILE A 235 2.29 -6.28 14.78
CA ILE A 235 3.44 -7.12 14.41
C ILE A 235 4.02 -6.70 13.06
N LEU A 236 3.16 -6.36 12.10
CA LEU A 236 3.61 -5.89 10.79
C LEU A 236 4.43 -4.60 10.93
N GLU A 237 3.94 -3.63 11.70
CA GLU A 237 4.65 -2.39 12.02
C GLU A 237 5.97 -2.65 12.74
N ALA A 238 5.94 -3.51 13.77
CA ALA A 238 7.15 -3.91 14.49
C ALA A 238 8.22 -4.49 13.55
N LYS A 239 7.80 -5.30 12.58
CA LYS A 239 8.71 -5.84 11.56
C LYS A 239 9.31 -4.74 10.69
N VAL A 240 8.56 -3.73 10.30
CA VAL A 240 9.05 -2.55 9.55
C VAL A 240 10.10 -1.80 10.37
N LEU A 241 9.77 -1.43 11.60
CA LEU A 241 10.67 -0.68 12.47
C LEU A 241 11.96 -1.46 12.81
N LEU A 242 11.86 -2.78 13.00
CA LEU A 242 13.01 -3.65 13.29
C LEU A 242 14.05 -3.68 12.17
N GLN A 243 13.72 -3.28 10.96
CA GLN A 243 14.68 -3.20 9.84
C GLN A 243 15.52 -1.94 9.91
N ASN A 244 15.01 -0.89 10.51
CA ASN A 244 15.78 0.32 10.73
C ASN A 244 16.85 0.05 11.79
N LYS A 245 18.10 -0.18 11.32
CA LYS A 245 19.23 -0.49 12.20
C LYS A 245 19.66 0.68 13.09
N SER A 246 19.22 1.90 12.78
CA SER A 246 19.50 3.08 13.61
C SER A 246 18.64 3.13 14.88
N LEU A 247 17.49 2.45 14.89
CA LEU A 247 16.61 2.39 16.06
C LEU A 247 17.04 1.26 17.01
N THR A 248 17.12 1.55 18.30
CA THR A 248 17.27 0.51 19.33
C THR A 248 15.96 -0.23 19.55
N ILE A 249 16.00 -1.44 20.14
CA ILE A 249 14.79 -2.20 20.46
C ILE A 249 13.91 -1.42 21.45
N ASN A 250 14.52 -0.64 22.34
CA ASN A 250 13.78 0.20 23.29
C ASN A 250 13.02 1.31 22.57
N GLN A 251 13.67 2.04 21.66
CA GLN A 251 13.01 3.07 20.84
C GLN A 251 11.85 2.50 20.02
N ILE A 252 12.02 1.31 19.44
CA ILE A 252 10.92 0.63 18.72
C ILE A 252 9.77 0.27 19.68
N SER A 253 10.08 -0.18 20.89
CA SER A 253 9.08 -0.42 21.92
C SER A 253 8.27 0.83 22.25
N ASP A 254 8.96 1.98 22.36
CA ASP A 254 8.35 3.29 22.65
C ASP A 254 7.50 3.77 21.46
N GLU A 255 8.00 3.69 20.22
CA GLU A 255 7.26 4.04 19.00
C GLU A 255 6.00 3.19 18.83
N LEU A 256 6.08 1.92 19.17
CA LEU A 256 4.94 1.01 19.17
C LEU A 256 4.05 1.16 20.41
N ASN A 257 4.31 2.12 21.29
CA ASN A 257 3.54 2.40 22.49
C ASN A 257 3.38 1.19 23.42
N PHE A 258 4.47 0.42 23.65
CA PHE A 258 4.54 -0.58 24.72
C PHE A 258 5.06 0.04 26.00
N GLN A 259 4.65 -0.49 27.15
CA GLN A 259 5.10 -0.01 28.46
C GLN A 259 6.62 -0.08 28.66
N ASN A 260 7.26 -1.07 28.05
CA ASN A 260 8.71 -1.26 28.07
C ASN A 260 9.15 -2.31 27.04
N GLN A 261 10.45 -2.36 26.79
CA GLN A 261 11.08 -3.30 25.86
C GLN A 261 10.76 -4.77 26.16
N SER A 262 10.62 -5.15 27.44
CA SER A 262 10.31 -6.53 27.82
C SER A 262 8.89 -6.93 27.44
N ALA A 263 7.92 -6.01 27.58
CA ALA A 263 6.54 -6.23 27.15
C ALA A 263 6.47 -6.38 25.61
N PHE A 264 7.15 -5.51 24.87
CA PHE A 264 7.29 -5.63 23.41
C PHE A 264 7.96 -6.96 23.02
N GLY A 265 9.06 -7.32 23.66
CA GLY A 265 9.79 -8.55 23.36
C GLY A 265 8.92 -9.80 23.54
N ARG A 266 8.14 -9.89 24.63
CA ARG A 266 7.19 -10.99 24.86
C ARG A 266 6.08 -11.01 23.82
N PHE A 267 5.46 -9.86 23.54
CA PHE A 267 4.42 -9.73 22.54
C PHE A 267 4.91 -10.20 21.16
N PHE A 268 6.04 -9.68 20.71
CA PHE A 268 6.61 -10.03 19.42
C PHE A 268 6.96 -11.51 19.32
N LYS A 269 7.61 -12.08 20.37
CA LYS A 269 7.97 -13.49 20.39
C LYS A 269 6.74 -14.41 20.39
N ASN A 270 5.70 -14.06 21.12
CA ASN A 270 4.46 -14.86 21.18
C ASN A 270 3.78 -14.95 19.80
N HIS A 271 3.86 -13.88 18.98
CA HIS A 271 3.21 -13.84 17.66
C HIS A 271 4.11 -14.28 16.49
N THR A 272 5.44 -14.25 16.67
CA THR A 272 6.40 -14.55 15.58
C THR A 272 7.26 -15.78 15.84
N GLY A 273 7.23 -16.32 17.06
CA GLY A 273 8.06 -17.44 17.49
C GLY A 273 9.52 -17.07 17.85
N ILE A 274 9.97 -15.86 17.53
CA ILE A 274 11.36 -15.40 17.75
C ILE A 274 11.39 -14.03 18.40
N SER A 275 12.48 -13.69 19.09
CA SER A 275 12.63 -12.37 19.70
C SER A 275 12.85 -11.26 18.67
N PRO A 276 12.56 -9.98 19.00
CA PRO A 276 12.87 -8.84 18.12
C PRO A 276 14.34 -8.78 17.73
N LEU A 277 15.25 -9.09 18.64
CA LEU A 277 16.69 -9.07 18.39
C LEU A 277 17.11 -10.19 17.40
N GLU A 278 16.53 -11.38 17.51
CA GLU A 278 16.74 -12.48 16.56
C GLU A 278 16.16 -12.17 15.19
N TYR A 279 15.01 -11.47 15.14
CA TYR A 279 14.41 -11.05 13.90
C TYR A 279 15.27 -10.01 13.15
N ARG A 280 15.93 -9.10 13.87
CA ARG A 280 16.80 -8.06 13.32
C ARG A 280 18.11 -8.58 12.71
N LYS A 281 18.62 -9.73 13.16
CA LYS A 281 19.84 -10.37 12.65
C LYS A 281 19.65 -10.91 11.22
#